data_4beb64a04edf2e5ae9b4ce33209c8503
#
_entry.id   4beb64a04edf2e5ae9b4ce33209c8503
#
_cell.length_a   1.000
_cell.length_b   1.000
_cell.length_c   1.000
_cell.angle_alpha   90.00
_cell.angle_beta   90.00
_cell.angle_gamma   90.00
#
_symmetry.space_group_name_H-M   'P 1'
#
loop_
_entity.id
_entity.type
_entity.pdbx_description
1 polymer ?
#
loop_
_entity_poly.entity_id
_entity_poly.type
_entity_poly.pdbx_seq_one_letter_code
_entity_poly.pdbx_strand_id
1 'polypeptide(L)'
;MASRQLEILKAIVDEYVATEEPVGSKTIASRAGLGISPATIRNEMAVLEDAGLITQPHTSAGRIPTNKGYRVFVDQLDQVKPLSNAERKAIGNFLDGASDLDDVISRTVRLLAQVTKQVAVVQYPSLSKAKVRHIELVLLNPARVMIVLITDTGRVEQRMVEIPFDISESALSDLHKKLNMAIATQSLANVADKLDSLASTYRGSDKSNVIVIIATLIEMAIEHPEEKVVLAGTSNLARANQDLSSSIHPILEALEEQVVLLRLLSGTDSSVRVQIGDEQSEKSLRKTSLVSVGYADIGALGILGPTRMDYAASITAVNAVANYVGRFLTENK
;
A
#
# COMPACT_ATOMS: atom_id res chain seq x y z
N MET A 1 23.29 -23.68 3.11
CA MET A 1 22.34 -24.76 2.74
C MET A 1 22.79 -25.39 1.44
N ALA A 2 22.77 -26.72 1.30
CA ALA A 2 23.11 -27.35 0.02
C ALA A 2 22.03 -27.06 -1.03
N SER A 3 22.40 -26.94 -2.32
CA SER A 3 21.46 -26.67 -3.43
C SER A 3 20.26 -27.62 -3.43
N ARG A 4 20.50 -28.91 -3.19
CA ARG A 4 19.45 -29.92 -3.12
C ARG A 4 18.43 -29.71 -2.01
N GLN A 5 18.86 -29.28 -0.83
CA GLN A 5 17.96 -28.99 0.30
C GLN A 5 17.03 -27.84 -0.05
N LEU A 6 17.55 -26.84 -0.73
CA LEU A 6 16.78 -25.69 -1.19
C LEU A 6 15.73 -26.10 -2.24
N GLU A 7 16.10 -26.96 -3.21
CA GLU A 7 15.17 -27.48 -4.20
C GLU A 7 14.04 -28.29 -3.57
N ILE A 8 14.36 -29.11 -2.56
CA ILE A 8 13.36 -29.87 -1.81
C ILE A 8 12.47 -28.97 -0.98
N LEU A 9 13.03 -27.97 -0.29
CA LEU A 9 12.24 -26.97 0.45
C LEU A 9 11.28 -26.23 -0.48
N LYS A 10 11.77 -25.79 -1.64
CA LYS A 10 10.95 -25.15 -2.67
C LYS A 10 9.80 -26.06 -3.12
N ALA A 11 10.09 -27.31 -3.43
CA ALA A 11 9.06 -28.26 -3.84
C ALA A 11 8.03 -28.54 -2.73
N ILE A 12 8.45 -28.54 -1.45
CA ILE A 12 7.53 -28.66 -0.31
C ILE A 12 6.63 -27.44 -0.20
N VAL A 13 7.18 -26.22 -0.32
CA VAL A 13 6.40 -24.97 -0.26
C VAL A 13 5.40 -24.91 -1.42
N ASP A 14 5.85 -25.14 -2.65
CA ASP A 14 5.00 -25.10 -3.85
C ASP A 14 3.85 -26.12 -3.77
N GLU A 15 4.14 -27.35 -3.33
CA GLU A 15 3.11 -28.38 -3.18
C GLU A 15 2.13 -28.06 -2.04
N TYR A 16 2.63 -27.58 -0.90
CA TYR A 16 1.78 -27.23 0.25
C TYR A 16 0.87 -26.02 -0.05
N VAL A 17 1.39 -25.02 -0.76
CA VAL A 17 0.58 -23.88 -1.21
C VAL A 17 -0.53 -24.34 -2.17
N ALA A 18 -0.22 -25.30 -3.06
CA ALA A 18 -1.19 -25.77 -4.07
C ALA A 18 -2.25 -26.72 -3.50
N THR A 19 -1.89 -27.59 -2.54
CA THR A 19 -2.77 -28.67 -2.07
C THR A 19 -3.40 -28.44 -0.70
N GLU A 20 -2.82 -27.57 0.11
CA GLU A 20 -3.18 -27.33 1.52
C GLU A 20 -2.94 -28.55 2.44
N GLU A 21 -2.31 -29.60 1.91
CA GLU A 21 -2.06 -30.85 2.62
C GLU A 21 -0.58 -31.03 2.98
N PRO A 22 -0.26 -31.61 4.16
CA PRO A 22 1.12 -31.92 4.52
C PRO A 22 1.81 -32.80 3.47
N VAL A 23 3.01 -32.40 3.06
CA VAL A 23 3.71 -32.93 1.90
C VAL A 23 4.57 -34.15 2.26
N GLY A 24 4.35 -35.25 1.58
CA GLY A 24 5.11 -36.52 1.73
C GLY A 24 6.29 -36.64 0.75
N SER A 25 7.34 -37.39 1.16
CA SER A 25 8.52 -37.61 0.30
C SER A 25 8.20 -38.31 -1.03
N LYS A 26 7.14 -39.13 -1.07
CA LYS A 26 6.67 -39.78 -2.32
C LYS A 26 6.05 -38.74 -3.28
N THR A 27 5.30 -37.77 -2.75
CA THR A 27 4.69 -36.72 -3.54
C THR A 27 5.75 -35.85 -4.21
N ILE A 28 6.79 -35.46 -3.44
CA ILE A 28 7.92 -34.69 -3.99
C ILE A 28 8.66 -35.47 -5.05
N ALA A 29 8.93 -36.77 -4.83
CA ALA A 29 9.63 -37.63 -5.81
C ALA A 29 8.87 -37.75 -7.14
N SER A 30 7.54 -37.79 -7.09
CA SER A 30 6.71 -37.96 -8.28
C SER A 30 6.41 -36.68 -9.05
N ARG A 31 6.27 -35.54 -8.34
CA ARG A 31 5.81 -34.26 -8.93
C ARG A 31 6.92 -33.27 -9.23
N ALA A 32 7.95 -33.18 -8.37
CA ALA A 32 8.98 -32.16 -8.52
C ALA A 32 10.02 -32.46 -9.63
N GLY A 33 9.98 -33.63 -10.27
CA GLY A 33 10.90 -33.97 -11.35
C GLY A 33 12.39 -33.98 -10.97
N LEU A 34 12.69 -34.05 -9.67
CA LEU A 34 14.05 -33.91 -9.12
C LEU A 34 14.96 -35.13 -9.42
N GLY A 35 14.42 -36.25 -9.93
CA GLY A 35 15.19 -37.45 -10.19
C GLY A 35 15.78 -38.12 -8.94
N ILE A 36 15.22 -37.84 -7.75
CA ILE A 36 15.73 -38.24 -6.44
C ILE A 36 14.77 -39.30 -5.84
N SER A 37 15.33 -40.34 -5.19
CA SER A 37 14.52 -41.35 -4.53
C SER A 37 13.72 -40.82 -3.35
N PRO A 38 12.52 -41.39 -3.05
CA PRO A 38 11.74 -40.98 -1.87
C PRO A 38 12.51 -41.16 -0.56
N ALA A 39 13.43 -42.13 -0.48
CA ALA A 39 14.26 -42.35 0.70
C ALA A 39 15.27 -41.23 0.90
N THR A 40 15.92 -40.78 -0.18
CA THR A 40 16.85 -39.64 -0.14
C THR A 40 16.10 -38.35 0.23
N ILE A 41 14.93 -38.10 -0.35
CA ILE A 41 14.09 -36.95 -0.02
C ILE A 41 13.72 -36.97 1.47
N ARG A 42 13.36 -38.15 2.03
CA ARG A 42 13.02 -38.25 3.47
C ARG A 42 14.21 -37.89 4.35
N ASN A 43 15.43 -38.27 4.00
CA ASN A 43 16.63 -37.93 4.74
C ASN A 43 16.88 -36.40 4.70
N GLU A 44 16.73 -35.77 3.53
CA GLU A 44 16.88 -34.31 3.39
C GLU A 44 15.75 -33.57 4.13
N MET A 45 14.51 -34.09 4.13
CA MET A 45 13.42 -33.53 4.94
C MET A 45 13.74 -33.59 6.43
N ALA A 46 14.39 -34.65 6.93
CA ALA A 46 14.83 -34.70 8.34
C ALA A 46 15.84 -33.58 8.65
N VAL A 47 16.80 -33.33 7.75
CA VAL A 47 17.77 -32.22 7.93
C VAL A 47 17.07 -30.85 7.88
N LEU A 48 16.09 -30.67 6.99
CA LEU A 48 15.30 -29.43 6.95
C LEU A 48 14.45 -29.24 8.21
N GLU A 49 13.94 -30.32 8.78
CA GLU A 49 13.18 -30.31 10.04
C GLU A 49 14.09 -29.98 11.23
N ASP A 50 15.26 -30.58 11.33
CA ASP A 50 16.28 -30.27 12.35
C ASP A 50 16.74 -28.81 12.26
N ALA A 51 16.79 -28.25 11.04
CA ALA A 51 17.05 -26.83 10.81
C ALA A 51 15.86 -25.90 11.14
N GLY A 52 14.69 -26.48 11.47
CA GLY A 52 13.47 -25.73 11.79
C GLY A 52 12.80 -25.06 10.58
N LEU A 53 13.06 -25.57 9.35
CA LEU A 53 12.51 -25.00 8.12
C LEU A 53 11.18 -25.65 7.74
N ILE A 54 10.98 -26.88 8.14
CA ILE A 54 9.71 -27.61 8.00
C ILE A 54 9.37 -28.26 9.34
N THR A 55 8.12 -28.64 9.52
CA THR A 55 7.65 -29.33 10.72
C THR A 55 6.63 -30.40 10.39
N GLN A 56 6.45 -31.37 11.27
CA GLN A 56 5.43 -32.38 11.18
C GLN A 56 4.23 -32.00 12.05
N PRO A 57 3.04 -31.71 11.47
CA PRO A 57 1.88 -31.32 12.26
C PRO A 57 1.34 -32.47 13.14
N HIS A 58 1.44 -33.73 12.68
CA HIS A 58 1.00 -34.93 13.39
C HIS A 58 1.89 -36.13 13.03
N THR A 59 2.04 -37.10 13.92
CA THR A 59 2.97 -38.26 13.85
C THR A 59 2.91 -39.05 12.54
N SER A 60 1.79 -39.09 11.83
CA SER A 60 1.61 -39.77 10.56
C SER A 60 1.48 -38.87 9.33
N ALA A 61 1.54 -37.55 9.54
CA ALA A 61 1.42 -36.56 8.49
C ALA A 61 2.74 -36.36 7.72
N GLY A 62 2.64 -35.76 6.52
CA GLY A 62 3.79 -35.21 5.81
C GLY A 62 4.42 -34.04 6.56
N ARG A 63 5.13 -33.20 5.85
CA ARG A 63 5.77 -31.98 6.40
C ARG A 63 5.11 -30.74 5.85
N ILE A 64 5.08 -29.68 6.67
CA ILE A 64 4.62 -28.34 6.30
C ILE A 64 5.74 -27.33 6.54
N PRO A 65 5.84 -26.25 5.75
CA PRO A 65 6.81 -25.19 5.98
C PRO A 65 6.53 -24.44 7.30
N THR A 66 7.59 -24.02 7.98
CA THR A 66 7.53 -23.06 9.09
C THR A 66 7.66 -21.62 8.57
N ASN A 67 7.43 -20.59 9.40
CA ASN A 67 7.70 -19.20 9.03
C ASN A 67 9.15 -19.02 8.54
N LYS A 68 10.11 -19.68 9.19
CA LYS A 68 11.52 -19.69 8.79
C LYS A 68 11.73 -20.38 7.43
N GLY A 69 11.00 -21.44 7.14
CA GLY A 69 11.01 -22.13 5.85
C GLY A 69 10.48 -21.23 4.72
N TYR A 70 9.36 -20.55 4.95
CA TYR A 70 8.84 -19.56 4.00
C TYR A 70 9.81 -18.39 3.78
N ARG A 71 10.49 -17.90 4.84
CA ARG A 71 11.50 -16.83 4.69
C ARG A 71 12.64 -17.28 3.77
N VAL A 72 13.22 -18.44 4.02
CA VAL A 72 14.29 -18.99 3.17
C VAL A 72 13.80 -19.18 1.73
N PHE A 73 12.57 -19.62 1.54
CA PHE A 73 11.97 -19.75 0.21
C PHE A 73 11.84 -18.39 -0.50
N VAL A 74 11.27 -17.40 0.17
CA VAL A 74 11.06 -16.05 -0.38
C VAL A 74 12.39 -15.38 -0.72
N ASP A 75 13.41 -15.50 0.12
CA ASP A 75 14.75 -14.92 -0.09
C ASP A 75 15.47 -15.56 -1.32
N GLN A 76 14.99 -16.68 -1.82
CA GLN A 76 15.50 -17.35 -3.03
C GLN A 76 14.64 -17.07 -4.28
N LEU A 77 13.64 -16.22 -4.19
CA LEU A 77 12.84 -15.79 -5.34
C LEU A 77 13.58 -14.70 -6.13
N ASP A 78 14.80 -15.03 -6.65
CA ASP A 78 15.68 -14.09 -7.36
C ASP A 78 15.07 -13.46 -8.61
N GLN A 79 14.10 -14.12 -9.23
CA GLN A 79 13.38 -13.61 -10.41
C GLN A 79 11.91 -13.99 -10.33
N VAL A 80 11.11 -13.07 -9.83
CA VAL A 80 9.66 -13.19 -9.93
C VAL A 80 9.27 -13.03 -11.40
N LYS A 81 8.56 -14.01 -11.95
CA LYS A 81 8.12 -13.97 -13.36
C LYS A 81 7.31 -12.70 -13.62
N PRO A 82 7.74 -11.84 -14.54
CA PRO A 82 6.98 -10.63 -14.84
C PRO A 82 5.61 -10.99 -15.43
N LEU A 83 4.61 -10.13 -15.19
CA LEU A 83 3.30 -10.30 -15.79
C LEU A 83 3.40 -10.39 -17.32
N SER A 84 2.58 -11.25 -17.90
CA SER A 84 2.39 -11.32 -19.35
C SER A 84 1.83 -9.98 -19.89
N ASN A 85 1.98 -9.74 -21.19
CA ASN A 85 1.42 -8.56 -21.82
C ASN A 85 -0.11 -8.50 -21.69
N ALA A 86 -0.79 -9.64 -21.67
CA ALA A 86 -2.24 -9.73 -21.50
C ALA A 86 -2.66 -9.29 -20.09
N GLU A 87 -1.98 -9.77 -19.05
CA GLU A 87 -2.24 -9.39 -17.66
C GLU A 87 -1.95 -7.90 -17.42
N ARG A 88 -0.83 -7.37 -17.96
CA ARG A 88 -0.52 -5.94 -17.89
C ARG A 88 -1.61 -5.09 -18.55
N LYS A 89 -2.08 -5.51 -19.72
CA LYS A 89 -3.15 -4.82 -20.44
C LYS A 89 -4.48 -4.88 -19.69
N ALA A 90 -4.80 -6.00 -19.05
CA ALA A 90 -6.00 -6.14 -18.22
C ALA A 90 -5.97 -5.20 -17.00
N ILE A 91 -4.82 -5.08 -16.32
CA ILE A 91 -4.61 -4.12 -15.22
C ILE A 91 -4.80 -2.69 -15.74
N GLY A 92 -4.17 -2.32 -16.87
CA GLY A 92 -4.30 -1.02 -17.49
C GLY A 92 -5.76 -0.69 -17.78
N ASN A 93 -6.46 -1.52 -18.53
CA ASN A 93 -7.86 -1.30 -18.91
C ASN A 93 -8.79 -1.14 -17.69
N PHE A 94 -8.49 -1.81 -16.57
CA PHE A 94 -9.30 -1.69 -15.36
C PHE A 94 -9.09 -0.34 -14.66
N LEU A 95 -7.88 0.21 -14.70
CA LEU A 95 -7.51 1.44 -14.03
C LEU A 95 -7.68 2.69 -14.93
N ASP A 96 -7.55 2.56 -16.27
CA ASP A 96 -7.61 3.67 -17.24
C ASP A 96 -8.96 4.43 -17.27
N GLY A 97 -10.02 3.86 -16.71
CA GLY A 97 -11.32 4.54 -16.63
C GLY A 97 -11.53 5.33 -15.33
N ALA A 98 -10.47 5.55 -14.53
CA ALA A 98 -10.59 6.30 -13.28
C ALA A 98 -10.75 7.80 -13.54
N SER A 99 -11.71 8.42 -12.85
CA SER A 99 -12.07 9.84 -13.02
C SER A 99 -11.23 10.77 -12.13
N ASP A 100 -10.81 10.29 -10.96
CA ASP A 100 -10.07 11.06 -9.95
C ASP A 100 -9.18 10.13 -9.09
N LEU A 101 -8.46 10.72 -8.14
CA LEU A 101 -7.57 9.97 -7.24
C LEU A 101 -8.32 8.95 -6.39
N ASP A 102 -9.50 9.30 -5.87
CA ASP A 102 -10.29 8.39 -5.04
C ASP A 102 -10.75 7.15 -5.83
N ASP A 103 -11.12 7.34 -7.09
CA ASP A 103 -11.50 6.25 -7.99
C ASP A 103 -10.29 5.38 -8.35
N VAL A 104 -9.12 5.97 -8.62
CA VAL A 104 -7.86 5.22 -8.84
C VAL A 104 -7.54 4.32 -7.64
N ILE A 105 -7.53 4.88 -6.43
CA ILE A 105 -7.21 4.13 -5.21
C ILE A 105 -8.24 3.03 -4.95
N SER A 106 -9.54 3.36 -5.10
CA SER A 106 -10.63 2.40 -4.91
C SER A 106 -10.59 1.24 -5.92
N ARG A 107 -10.26 1.51 -7.18
CA ARG A 107 -10.08 0.47 -8.20
C ARG A 107 -8.84 -0.36 -7.91
N THR A 108 -7.73 0.29 -7.56
CA THR A 108 -6.46 -0.36 -7.24
C THR A 108 -6.62 -1.40 -6.13
N VAL A 109 -7.23 -1.02 -5.00
CA VAL A 109 -7.39 -1.92 -3.87
C VAL A 109 -8.29 -3.12 -4.22
N ARG A 110 -9.37 -2.88 -4.99
CA ARG A 110 -10.26 -3.96 -5.43
C ARG A 110 -9.58 -4.91 -6.42
N LEU A 111 -8.88 -4.37 -7.40
CA LEU A 111 -8.14 -5.16 -8.38
C LEU A 111 -7.11 -6.06 -7.69
N LEU A 112 -6.31 -5.48 -6.79
CA LEU A 112 -5.29 -6.21 -6.07
C LEU A 112 -5.88 -7.33 -5.23
N ALA A 113 -6.97 -7.07 -4.49
CA ALA A 113 -7.68 -8.10 -3.73
C ALA A 113 -8.28 -9.22 -4.61
N GLN A 114 -8.78 -8.87 -5.80
CA GLN A 114 -9.36 -9.85 -6.75
C GLN A 114 -8.29 -10.73 -7.38
N VAL A 115 -7.17 -10.16 -7.80
CA VAL A 115 -6.09 -10.89 -8.48
C VAL A 115 -5.36 -11.81 -7.50
N THR A 116 -5.06 -11.32 -6.30
CA THR A 116 -4.27 -12.07 -5.32
C THR A 116 -5.10 -12.99 -4.43
N LYS A 117 -6.43 -12.80 -4.39
CA LYS A 117 -7.34 -13.46 -3.44
C LYS A 117 -6.96 -13.23 -1.98
N GLN A 118 -6.34 -12.09 -1.69
CA GLN A 118 -5.92 -11.66 -0.35
C GLN A 118 -6.64 -10.38 0.05
N VAL A 119 -6.41 -9.91 1.28
CA VAL A 119 -6.77 -8.53 1.67
C VAL A 119 -5.77 -7.60 1.03
N ALA A 120 -6.25 -6.61 0.30
CA ALA A 120 -5.41 -5.56 -0.24
C ALA A 120 -5.54 -4.30 0.61
N VAL A 121 -4.42 -3.59 0.75
CA VAL A 121 -4.31 -2.34 1.51
C VAL A 121 -3.57 -1.33 0.62
N VAL A 122 -4.13 -0.14 0.47
CA VAL A 122 -3.53 0.94 -0.32
C VAL A 122 -3.56 2.22 0.50
N GLN A 123 -2.40 2.80 0.73
CA GLN A 123 -2.24 4.10 1.35
C GLN A 123 -2.45 5.19 0.30
N TYR A 124 -3.15 6.26 0.64
CA TYR A 124 -3.22 7.45 -0.21
C TYR A 124 -1.84 8.11 -0.34
N PRO A 125 -1.58 8.83 -1.46
CA PRO A 125 -0.34 9.57 -1.61
C PRO A 125 -0.10 10.51 -0.43
N SER A 126 1.10 10.43 0.18
CA SER A 126 1.50 11.31 1.26
C SER A 126 1.64 12.74 0.77
N LEU A 127 1.09 13.68 1.52
CA LEU A 127 1.20 15.11 1.22
C LEU A 127 2.57 15.70 1.58
N SER A 128 3.40 15.00 2.35
CA SER A 128 4.70 15.53 2.79
C SER A 128 5.63 15.93 1.64
N LYS A 129 5.48 15.28 0.47
CA LYS A 129 6.22 15.59 -0.77
C LYS A 129 5.36 16.27 -1.83
N ALA A 130 4.07 16.46 -1.59
CA ALA A 130 3.18 17.09 -2.55
C ALA A 130 3.52 18.56 -2.73
N LYS A 131 3.31 19.06 -3.96
CA LYS A 131 3.47 20.46 -4.30
C LYS A 131 2.12 21.08 -4.60
N VAL A 132 1.98 22.37 -4.30
CA VAL A 132 0.82 23.13 -4.71
C VAL A 132 0.81 23.23 -6.24
N ARG A 133 -0.25 22.73 -6.87
CA ARG A 133 -0.49 22.90 -8.31
C ARG A 133 -1.26 24.20 -8.56
N HIS A 134 -2.32 24.41 -7.81
CA HIS A 134 -3.19 25.56 -7.98
C HIS A 134 -3.99 25.83 -6.71
N ILE A 135 -4.31 27.11 -6.47
CA ILE A 135 -5.28 27.55 -5.46
C ILE A 135 -6.39 28.27 -6.19
N GLU A 136 -7.64 28.00 -5.83
CA GLU A 136 -8.79 28.77 -6.28
C GLU A 136 -9.48 29.42 -5.08
N LEU A 137 -9.93 30.66 -5.25
CA LEU A 137 -10.72 31.42 -4.26
C LEU A 137 -12.06 31.76 -4.88
N VAL A 138 -13.13 31.22 -4.31
CA VAL A 138 -14.51 31.44 -4.79
C VAL A 138 -15.26 32.27 -3.76
N LEU A 139 -15.74 33.45 -4.19
CA LEU A 139 -16.60 34.29 -3.36
C LEU A 139 -18.00 33.70 -3.30
N LEU A 140 -18.43 33.26 -2.12
CA LEU A 140 -19.77 32.69 -1.91
C LEU A 140 -20.77 33.83 -1.51
N ASN A 141 -20.31 34.76 -0.71
CA ASN A 141 -20.97 36.01 -0.37
C ASN A 141 -19.89 37.01 0.11
N PRO A 142 -20.20 38.32 0.31
CA PRO A 142 -19.17 39.30 0.64
C PRO A 142 -18.27 39.02 1.84
N ALA A 143 -18.73 38.20 2.79
CA ALA A 143 -18.01 37.80 3.99
C ALA A 143 -17.58 36.32 4.04
N ARG A 144 -17.82 35.53 2.97
CA ARG A 144 -17.51 34.12 2.96
C ARG A 144 -16.83 33.70 1.67
N VAL A 145 -15.65 33.10 1.81
CA VAL A 145 -14.82 32.64 0.72
C VAL A 145 -14.65 31.09 0.81
N MET A 146 -14.77 30.40 -0.29
CA MET A 146 -14.33 29.01 -0.39
C MET A 146 -12.91 29.00 -0.96
N ILE A 147 -12.02 28.31 -0.26
CA ILE A 147 -10.65 28.08 -0.66
C ILE A 147 -10.56 26.66 -1.22
N VAL A 148 -10.00 26.50 -2.41
CA VAL A 148 -9.73 25.19 -3.03
C VAL A 148 -8.24 25.08 -3.24
N LEU A 149 -7.60 24.08 -2.63
CA LEU A 149 -6.19 23.75 -2.79
C LEU A 149 -6.06 22.49 -3.64
N ILE A 150 -5.35 22.60 -4.75
CA ILE A 150 -5.08 21.49 -5.68
C ILE A 150 -3.59 21.19 -5.63
N THR A 151 -3.25 19.91 -5.39
CA THR A 151 -1.87 19.43 -5.37
C THR A 151 -1.47 18.76 -6.69
N ASP A 152 -0.18 18.59 -6.91
CA ASP A 152 0.38 17.88 -8.07
C ASP A 152 0.08 16.39 -8.05
N THR A 153 -0.30 15.82 -6.90
CA THR A 153 -0.78 14.45 -6.75
C THR A 153 -2.24 14.25 -7.18
N GLY A 154 -2.91 15.33 -7.62
CA GLY A 154 -4.32 15.30 -8.01
C GLY A 154 -5.32 15.41 -6.85
N ARG A 155 -4.83 15.63 -5.62
CA ARG A 155 -5.70 15.86 -4.47
C ARG A 155 -6.30 17.25 -4.53
N VAL A 156 -7.61 17.33 -4.26
CA VAL A 156 -8.37 18.59 -4.16
C VAL A 156 -8.92 18.68 -2.73
N GLU A 157 -8.54 19.74 -2.04
CA GLU A 157 -9.10 20.08 -0.73
C GLU A 157 -9.88 21.38 -0.84
N GLN A 158 -10.99 21.47 -0.13
CA GLN A 158 -11.80 22.68 -0.07
C GLN A 158 -12.17 23.01 1.37
N ARG A 159 -12.11 24.32 1.69
CA ARG A 159 -12.51 24.83 3.00
C ARG A 159 -13.25 26.15 2.85
N MET A 160 -14.35 26.30 3.57
CA MET A 160 -15.06 27.56 3.66
C MET A 160 -14.53 28.38 4.83
N VAL A 161 -14.31 29.67 4.61
CA VAL A 161 -13.81 30.61 5.62
C VAL A 161 -14.68 31.86 5.66
N GLU A 162 -15.00 32.32 6.86
CA GLU A 162 -15.61 33.58 7.09
C GLU A 162 -14.54 34.66 7.31
N ILE A 163 -14.59 35.73 6.53
CA ILE A 163 -13.63 36.82 6.60
C ILE A 163 -14.24 38.01 7.38
N PRO A 164 -13.41 38.77 8.14
CA PRO A 164 -13.90 39.81 9.03
C PRO A 164 -14.59 41.01 8.35
N PHE A 165 -14.23 41.28 7.10
CA PHE A 165 -14.74 42.41 6.32
C PHE A 165 -15.15 41.95 4.93
N ASP A 166 -16.15 42.64 4.36
CA ASP A 166 -16.57 42.41 2.99
C ASP A 166 -15.41 42.59 2.01
N ILE A 167 -15.27 41.66 1.06
CA ILE A 167 -14.26 41.74 0.02
C ILE A 167 -14.94 41.86 -1.35
N SER A 168 -14.39 42.71 -2.20
CA SER A 168 -14.84 42.76 -3.62
C SER A 168 -14.26 41.62 -4.46
N GLU A 169 -14.96 41.26 -5.52
CA GLU A 169 -14.46 40.24 -6.48
C GLU A 169 -13.10 40.64 -7.06
N SER A 170 -12.86 41.93 -7.31
CA SER A 170 -11.57 42.42 -7.82
C SER A 170 -10.44 42.23 -6.83
N ALA A 171 -10.66 42.55 -5.53
CA ALA A 171 -9.66 42.37 -4.48
C ALA A 171 -9.38 40.86 -4.24
N LEU A 172 -10.40 40.01 -4.28
CA LEU A 172 -10.24 38.56 -4.18
C LEU A 172 -9.47 37.99 -5.37
N SER A 173 -9.76 38.44 -6.59
CA SER A 173 -9.04 38.04 -7.81
C SER A 173 -7.57 38.45 -7.76
N ASP A 174 -7.24 39.63 -7.24
CA ASP A 174 -5.85 40.08 -7.06
C ASP A 174 -5.12 39.23 -6.02
N LEU A 175 -5.78 38.91 -4.91
CA LEU A 175 -5.23 38.00 -3.90
C LEU A 175 -4.99 36.60 -4.48
N HIS A 176 -5.97 36.03 -5.20
CA HIS A 176 -5.86 34.77 -5.89
C HIS A 176 -4.62 34.68 -6.79
N LYS A 177 -4.39 35.69 -7.65
CA LYS A 177 -3.20 35.76 -8.52
C LYS A 177 -1.91 35.77 -7.71
N LYS A 178 -1.84 36.62 -6.64
CA LYS A 178 -0.64 36.73 -5.80
C LYS A 178 -0.34 35.46 -5.03
N LEU A 179 -1.37 34.76 -4.51
CA LEU A 179 -1.22 33.47 -3.86
C LEU A 179 -0.63 32.43 -4.82
N ASN A 180 -1.22 32.27 -6.01
CA ASN A 180 -0.68 31.35 -6.99
C ASN A 180 0.74 31.69 -7.42
N MET A 181 1.07 32.97 -7.61
CA MET A 181 2.45 33.39 -7.91
C MET A 181 3.44 33.05 -6.78
N ALA A 182 2.98 33.14 -5.50
CA ALA A 182 3.85 32.90 -4.36
C ALA A 182 4.13 31.41 -4.08
N ILE A 183 3.13 30.56 -4.25
CA ILE A 183 3.21 29.16 -3.79
C ILE A 183 2.94 28.09 -4.84
N ALA A 184 2.58 28.44 -6.10
CA ALA A 184 2.50 27.43 -7.15
C ALA A 184 3.83 26.72 -7.31
N THR A 185 3.80 25.40 -7.46
CA THR A 185 4.97 24.49 -7.54
C THR A 185 5.81 24.36 -6.25
N GLN A 186 5.47 25.09 -5.18
CA GLN A 186 6.15 24.94 -3.89
C GLN A 186 5.68 23.67 -3.18
N SER A 187 6.61 23.02 -2.46
CA SER A 187 6.24 21.94 -1.52
C SER A 187 5.32 22.48 -0.44
N LEU A 188 4.30 21.70 -0.05
CA LEU A 188 3.39 22.06 1.04
C LEU A 188 4.15 22.43 2.33
N ALA A 189 5.28 21.80 2.61
CA ALA A 189 6.13 22.12 3.75
C ALA A 189 6.68 23.56 3.74
N ASN A 190 6.80 24.19 2.57
CA ASN A 190 7.38 25.54 2.41
C ASN A 190 6.32 26.62 2.21
N VAL A 191 5.04 26.25 2.21
CA VAL A 191 3.92 27.18 1.94
C VAL A 191 3.84 28.25 3.01
N ALA A 192 4.00 27.89 4.28
CA ALA A 192 3.87 28.83 5.41
C ALA A 192 4.81 30.03 5.28
N ASP A 193 6.11 29.80 5.05
CA ASP A 193 7.13 30.85 4.95
C ASP A 193 6.86 31.82 3.80
N LYS A 194 6.35 31.31 2.68
CA LYS A 194 6.02 32.12 1.50
C LYS A 194 4.77 32.97 1.72
N LEU A 195 3.78 32.42 2.39
CA LEU A 195 2.52 33.10 2.67
C LEU A 195 2.67 34.19 3.74
N ASP A 196 3.50 33.99 4.75
CA ASP A 196 3.81 35.02 5.76
C ASP A 196 4.41 36.28 5.13
N SER A 197 5.31 36.10 4.17
CA SER A 197 5.90 37.20 3.41
C SER A 197 4.82 37.97 2.62
N LEU A 198 3.86 37.24 2.00
CA LEU A 198 2.77 37.86 1.26
C LEU A 198 1.81 38.65 2.18
N ALA A 199 1.44 38.06 3.33
CA ALA A 199 0.55 38.72 4.30
C ALA A 199 1.09 40.09 4.77
N SER A 200 2.41 40.21 4.89
CA SER A 200 3.07 41.48 5.32
C SER A 200 2.92 42.64 4.33
N THR A 201 2.57 42.35 3.06
CA THR A 201 2.40 43.39 2.02
C THR A 201 1.05 44.09 2.07
N TYR A 202 0.06 43.52 2.78
CA TYR A 202 -1.30 44.09 2.89
C TYR A 202 -1.47 45.00 4.11
N ARG A 203 -2.44 45.94 4.07
CA ARG A 203 -2.73 46.90 5.12
C ARG A 203 -4.24 47.07 5.32
N GLY A 204 -4.65 47.60 6.48
CA GLY A 204 -6.05 47.89 6.79
C GLY A 204 -6.95 46.67 6.85
N SER A 205 -8.20 46.82 6.41
CA SER A 205 -9.20 45.73 6.35
C SER A 205 -8.77 44.55 5.48
N ASP A 206 -8.11 44.84 4.36
CA ASP A 206 -7.62 43.81 3.44
C ASP A 206 -6.60 42.89 4.11
N LYS A 207 -5.75 43.45 4.98
CA LYS A 207 -4.80 42.66 5.76
C LYS A 207 -5.49 41.66 6.66
N SER A 208 -6.58 42.04 7.31
CA SER A 208 -7.32 41.13 8.20
C SER A 208 -7.96 39.97 7.43
N ASN A 209 -8.56 40.23 6.27
CA ASN A 209 -9.12 39.23 5.40
C ASN A 209 -8.02 38.27 4.87
N VAL A 210 -6.89 38.85 4.42
CA VAL A 210 -5.76 38.09 3.89
C VAL A 210 -5.14 37.19 4.95
N ILE A 211 -4.99 37.64 6.19
CA ILE A 211 -4.48 36.83 7.30
C ILE A 211 -5.36 35.61 7.53
N VAL A 212 -6.69 35.76 7.55
CA VAL A 212 -7.61 34.64 7.77
C VAL A 212 -7.54 33.63 6.62
N ILE A 213 -7.50 34.10 5.38
CA ILE A 213 -7.37 33.22 4.19
C ILE A 213 -6.02 32.49 4.22
N ILE A 214 -4.94 33.19 4.53
CA ILE A 214 -3.59 32.59 4.60
C ILE A 214 -3.49 31.59 5.76
N ALA A 215 -4.02 31.93 6.94
CA ALA A 215 -4.03 31.00 8.07
C ALA A 215 -4.75 29.69 7.70
N THR A 216 -5.91 29.78 7.05
CA THR A 216 -6.66 28.62 6.58
C THR A 216 -5.87 27.82 5.54
N LEU A 217 -5.18 28.48 4.59
CA LEU A 217 -4.31 27.81 3.62
C LEU A 217 -3.14 27.09 4.29
N ILE A 218 -2.52 27.70 5.28
CA ILE A 218 -1.44 27.09 6.07
C ILE A 218 -1.98 25.88 6.83
N GLU A 219 -3.14 25.98 7.47
CA GLU A 219 -3.79 24.84 8.11
C GLU A 219 -4.05 23.71 7.12
N MET A 220 -4.60 23.99 5.94
CA MET A 220 -4.82 22.99 4.87
C MET A 220 -3.52 22.36 4.39
N ALA A 221 -2.41 23.10 4.39
CA ALA A 221 -1.09 22.60 3.99
C ALA A 221 -0.40 21.78 5.10
N ILE A 222 -0.62 22.14 6.38
CA ILE A 222 0.00 21.51 7.57
C ILE A 222 -0.86 20.36 8.10
N GLU A 223 -2.19 20.52 8.09
CA GLU A 223 -3.07 19.40 8.42
C GLU A 223 -2.76 18.27 7.44
N HIS A 224 -1.86 17.40 7.87
CA HIS A 224 -1.78 16.09 7.28
C HIS A 224 -3.15 15.46 7.51
N PRO A 225 -3.99 15.31 6.47
CA PRO A 225 -5.10 14.41 6.65
C PRO A 225 -4.46 13.13 7.09
N GLU A 226 -4.99 12.55 8.12
CA GLU A 226 -4.65 11.22 8.59
C GLU A 226 -4.30 10.40 7.37
N GLU A 227 -3.10 9.82 7.33
CA GLU A 227 -2.65 9.05 6.18
C GLU A 227 -3.73 8.04 5.87
N LYS A 228 -4.59 8.38 4.90
CA LYS A 228 -5.80 7.62 4.61
C LYS A 228 -5.38 6.30 3.96
N VAL A 229 -5.88 5.21 4.51
CA VAL A 229 -5.68 3.87 4.00
C VAL A 229 -7.02 3.28 3.61
N VAL A 230 -7.06 2.62 2.47
CA VAL A 230 -8.23 1.88 1.99
C VAL A 230 -7.88 0.42 1.93
N LEU A 231 -8.82 -0.41 2.36
CA LEU A 231 -8.67 -1.86 2.28
C LEU A 231 -9.85 -2.49 1.51
N ALA A 232 -9.58 -3.64 0.90
CA ALA A 232 -10.59 -4.46 0.23
C ALA A 232 -10.24 -5.94 0.36
N GLY A 233 -11.25 -6.80 0.19
CA GLY A 233 -11.03 -8.25 0.16
C GLY A 233 -10.96 -8.91 1.54
N THR A 234 -11.47 -8.31 2.60
CA THR A 234 -11.55 -8.93 3.95
C THR A 234 -12.27 -10.27 3.94
N SER A 235 -13.24 -10.47 3.04
CA SER A 235 -13.91 -11.75 2.83
C SER A 235 -12.97 -12.87 2.35
N ASN A 236 -11.81 -12.54 1.80
CA ASN A 236 -10.82 -13.54 1.39
C ASN A 236 -10.17 -14.23 2.60
N LEU A 237 -9.99 -13.51 3.72
CA LEU A 237 -9.51 -14.11 4.97
C LEU A 237 -10.51 -15.14 5.52
N ALA A 238 -11.81 -14.88 5.37
CA ALA A 238 -12.83 -15.83 5.80
C ALA A 238 -12.81 -17.13 4.97
N ARG A 239 -12.37 -17.07 3.71
CA ARG A 239 -12.17 -18.24 2.85
C ARG A 239 -10.93 -19.03 3.20
N ALA A 240 -9.90 -18.37 3.74
CA ALA A 240 -8.68 -19.00 4.26
C ALA A 240 -8.88 -19.62 5.67
N ASN A 241 -10.11 -20.03 6.00
CA ASN A 241 -10.56 -20.37 7.35
C ASN A 241 -9.80 -21.54 7.98
N GLN A 242 -9.25 -22.47 7.20
CA GLN A 242 -8.47 -23.59 7.73
C GLN A 242 -7.17 -23.14 8.40
N ASP A 243 -6.51 -22.12 7.86
CA ASP A 243 -5.25 -21.57 8.40
C ASP A 243 -5.48 -20.59 9.55
N LEU A 244 -6.61 -19.88 9.55
CA LEU A 244 -6.88 -18.73 10.42
C LEU A 244 -8.03 -18.94 11.40
N SER A 245 -8.67 -20.10 11.45
CA SER A 245 -9.94 -20.35 12.15
C SER A 245 -10.01 -19.83 13.59
N SER A 246 -8.91 -19.98 14.35
CA SER A 246 -8.81 -19.49 15.75
C SER A 246 -8.33 -18.03 15.88
N SER A 247 -7.99 -17.38 14.78
CA SER A 247 -7.31 -16.07 14.80
C SER A 247 -7.96 -15.04 13.86
N ILE A 248 -9.02 -15.41 13.16
CA ILE A 248 -9.63 -14.52 12.16
C ILE A 248 -10.23 -13.26 12.79
N HIS A 249 -10.87 -13.40 13.96
CA HIS A 249 -11.51 -12.27 14.63
C HIS A 249 -10.50 -11.19 15.08
N PRO A 250 -9.44 -11.52 15.82
CA PRO A 250 -8.39 -10.55 16.13
C PRO A 250 -7.70 -9.93 14.90
N ILE A 251 -7.62 -10.67 13.78
CA ILE A 251 -7.06 -10.13 12.54
C ILE A 251 -8.01 -9.08 11.95
N LEU A 252 -9.32 -9.37 11.90
CA LEU A 252 -10.31 -8.43 11.38
C LEU A 252 -10.38 -7.17 12.25
N GLU A 253 -10.39 -7.31 13.57
CA GLU A 253 -10.34 -6.17 14.50
C GLU A 253 -9.11 -5.29 14.24
N ALA A 254 -7.92 -5.90 14.09
CA ALA A 254 -6.70 -5.15 13.80
C ALA A 254 -6.76 -4.41 12.45
N LEU A 255 -7.47 -4.97 11.46
CA LEU A 255 -7.65 -4.36 10.14
C LEU A 255 -8.70 -3.22 10.13
N GLU A 256 -9.54 -3.11 11.14
CA GLU A 256 -10.45 -1.97 11.32
C GLU A 256 -9.74 -0.75 11.88
N GLU A 257 -8.57 -0.93 12.51
CA GLU A 257 -7.79 0.16 13.08
C GLU A 257 -6.86 0.80 12.04
N GLN A 258 -7.13 2.06 11.69
CA GLN A 258 -6.35 2.82 10.71
C GLN A 258 -4.87 2.92 11.07
N VAL A 259 -4.56 3.08 12.36
CA VAL A 259 -3.18 3.15 12.85
C VAL A 259 -2.42 1.84 12.59
N VAL A 260 -3.09 0.69 12.70
CA VAL A 260 -2.49 -0.62 12.38
C VAL A 260 -2.20 -0.71 10.89
N LEU A 261 -3.15 -0.32 10.03
CA LEU A 261 -2.98 -0.34 8.58
C LEU A 261 -1.82 0.56 8.13
N LEU A 262 -1.71 1.75 8.68
CA LEU A 262 -0.59 2.66 8.41
C LEU A 262 0.75 2.07 8.82
N ARG A 263 0.78 1.43 10.00
CA ARG A 263 1.99 0.78 10.52
C ARG A 263 2.42 -0.39 9.64
N LEU A 264 1.48 -1.15 9.07
CA LEU A 264 1.79 -2.24 8.13
C LEU A 264 2.55 -1.74 6.90
N LEU A 265 2.18 -0.58 6.37
CA LEU A 265 2.80 0.02 5.19
C LEU A 265 3.99 0.94 5.52
N SER A 266 4.23 1.24 6.81
CA SER A 266 5.31 2.14 7.21
C SER A 266 6.69 1.55 6.89
N GLY A 267 7.61 2.42 6.44
CA GLY A 267 8.97 2.02 6.07
C GLY A 267 9.05 1.14 4.83
N THR A 268 7.97 1.09 4.02
CA THR A 268 7.97 0.45 2.70
C THR A 268 8.51 1.44 1.68
N ASP A 269 9.58 1.09 1.01
CA ASP A 269 10.20 1.85 -0.08
C ASP A 269 9.77 1.28 -1.46
N SER A 270 10.45 1.69 -2.53
CA SER A 270 10.19 1.21 -3.89
C SER A 270 10.56 -0.27 -4.11
N SER A 271 11.20 -0.92 -3.15
CA SER A 271 11.47 -2.36 -3.17
C SER A 271 10.32 -3.16 -2.55
N VAL A 272 10.11 -4.37 -3.07
CA VAL A 272 9.10 -5.26 -2.48
C VAL A 272 9.58 -5.76 -1.12
N ARG A 273 8.77 -5.53 -0.11
CA ARG A 273 8.99 -6.01 1.26
C ARG A 273 8.02 -7.15 1.56
N VAL A 274 8.54 -8.24 2.12
CA VAL A 274 7.74 -9.38 2.58
C VAL A 274 7.96 -9.55 4.08
N GLN A 275 6.89 -9.63 4.85
CA GLN A 275 6.93 -9.92 6.30
C GLN A 275 6.09 -11.17 6.56
N ILE A 276 6.66 -12.17 7.21
CA ILE A 276 6.07 -13.50 7.37
C ILE A 276 5.87 -13.82 8.85
N GLY A 277 4.63 -14.07 9.25
CA GLY A 277 4.32 -14.56 10.58
C GLY A 277 4.89 -13.70 11.70
N ASP A 278 5.85 -14.21 12.43
CA ASP A 278 6.47 -13.55 13.60
C ASP A 278 7.27 -12.27 13.26
N GLU A 279 7.53 -12.00 12.00
CA GLU A 279 8.14 -10.75 11.54
C GLU A 279 7.16 -9.57 11.58
N GLN A 280 5.85 -9.84 11.71
CA GLN A 280 4.84 -8.82 11.91
C GLN A 280 5.00 -8.14 13.27
N SER A 281 5.00 -6.81 13.26
CA SER A 281 5.07 -6.01 14.49
C SER A 281 3.82 -6.16 15.35
N GLU A 282 2.65 -6.32 14.71
CA GLU A 282 1.36 -6.49 15.38
C GLU A 282 1.11 -7.97 15.73
N LYS A 283 0.87 -8.23 17.01
CA LYS A 283 0.71 -9.61 17.52
C LYS A 283 -0.47 -10.36 16.93
N SER A 284 -1.58 -9.66 16.70
CA SER A 284 -2.79 -10.21 16.08
C SER A 284 -2.57 -10.69 14.65
N LEU A 285 -1.57 -10.14 13.95
CA LEU A 285 -1.26 -10.46 12.56
C LEU A 285 -0.16 -11.53 12.38
N ARG A 286 0.39 -12.09 13.44
CA ARG A 286 1.49 -13.08 13.36
C ARG A 286 1.16 -14.40 12.66
N LYS A 287 -0.11 -14.67 12.38
CA LYS A 287 -0.52 -15.81 11.53
C LYS A 287 -0.70 -15.43 10.07
N THR A 288 -0.37 -14.21 9.71
CA THR A 288 -0.48 -13.68 8.35
C THR A 288 0.88 -13.32 7.78
N SER A 289 0.92 -13.10 6.49
CA SER A 289 2.06 -12.50 5.80
C SER A 289 1.61 -11.27 5.04
N LEU A 290 2.49 -10.27 5.01
CA LEU A 290 2.33 -9.02 4.27
C LEU A 290 3.34 -8.98 3.12
N VAL A 291 2.87 -8.65 1.93
CA VAL A 291 3.71 -8.28 0.78
C VAL A 291 3.38 -6.84 0.44
N SER A 292 4.33 -5.93 0.52
CA SER A 292 4.12 -4.50 0.29
C SER A 292 5.21 -3.89 -0.58
N VAL A 293 4.88 -2.78 -1.25
CA VAL A 293 5.81 -2.01 -2.07
C VAL A 293 5.35 -0.55 -2.13
N GLY A 294 6.29 0.39 -2.16
CA GLY A 294 6.00 1.80 -2.40
C GLY A 294 5.67 2.09 -3.86
N TYR A 295 4.89 3.11 -4.10
CA TYR A 295 4.61 3.63 -5.44
C TYR A 295 4.97 5.11 -5.53
N ALA A 296 5.77 5.47 -6.55
CA ALA A 296 6.21 6.83 -6.88
C ALA A 296 6.81 7.64 -5.69
N ASP A 297 7.33 6.98 -4.65
CA ASP A 297 7.83 7.58 -3.41
C ASP A 297 6.81 8.46 -2.65
N ILE A 298 5.51 8.32 -2.94
CA ILE A 298 4.43 9.11 -2.34
C ILE A 298 3.44 8.28 -1.54
N GLY A 299 3.45 6.97 -1.67
CA GLY A 299 2.58 6.08 -0.94
C GLY A 299 3.03 4.64 -1.03
N ALA A 300 2.30 3.75 -0.37
CA ALA A 300 2.57 2.32 -0.38
C ALA A 300 1.28 1.52 -0.57
N LEU A 301 1.41 0.33 -1.11
CA LEU A 301 0.34 -0.65 -1.22
C LEU A 301 0.84 -2.05 -0.87
N GLY A 302 -0.06 -2.91 -0.50
CA GLY A 302 0.30 -4.28 -0.14
C GLY A 302 -0.90 -5.20 -0.07
N ILE A 303 -0.60 -6.45 0.19
CA ILE A 303 -1.59 -7.49 0.46
C ILE A 303 -1.26 -8.22 1.75
N LEU A 304 -2.29 -8.58 2.49
CA LEU A 304 -2.22 -9.39 3.70
C LEU A 304 -3.00 -10.69 3.49
N GLY A 305 -2.37 -11.80 3.75
CA GLY A 305 -2.98 -13.12 3.64
C GLY A 305 -2.41 -14.10 4.67
N PRO A 306 -2.86 -15.36 4.69
CA PRO A 306 -2.27 -16.40 5.53
C PRO A 306 -0.80 -16.61 5.19
N THR A 307 -0.01 -17.10 6.13
CA THR A 307 1.42 -17.41 5.87
C THR A 307 1.60 -18.39 4.71
N ARG A 308 0.59 -19.22 4.44
CA ARG A 308 0.51 -20.11 3.29
C ARG A 308 -0.13 -19.39 2.10
N MET A 309 0.62 -18.56 1.40
CA MET A 309 0.17 -17.91 0.16
C MET A 309 1.19 -18.11 -0.97
N ASP A 310 0.76 -17.92 -2.20
CA ASP A 310 1.67 -17.89 -3.36
C ASP A 310 2.44 -16.56 -3.34
N TYR A 311 3.63 -16.60 -2.75
CA TYR A 311 4.50 -15.42 -2.64
C TYR A 311 4.96 -14.91 -4.00
N ALA A 312 5.28 -15.81 -4.95
CA ALA A 312 5.77 -15.41 -6.27
C ALA A 312 4.70 -14.64 -7.07
N ALA A 313 3.48 -15.19 -7.12
CA ALA A 313 2.35 -14.49 -7.76
C ALA A 313 1.98 -13.20 -7.02
N SER A 314 2.02 -13.20 -5.68
CA SER A 314 1.72 -12.05 -4.82
C SER A 314 2.71 -10.90 -5.06
N ILE A 315 4.00 -11.17 -5.06
CA ILE A 315 5.07 -10.19 -5.33
C ILE A 315 4.91 -9.62 -6.74
N THR A 316 4.65 -10.47 -7.75
CA THR A 316 4.42 -10.03 -9.13
C THR A 316 3.24 -9.06 -9.21
N ALA A 317 2.09 -9.43 -8.63
CA ALA A 317 0.88 -8.63 -8.69
C ALA A 317 1.04 -7.29 -7.98
N VAL A 318 1.58 -7.30 -6.75
CA VAL A 318 1.81 -6.10 -5.94
C VAL A 318 2.74 -5.12 -6.67
N ASN A 319 3.87 -5.61 -7.20
CA ASN A 319 4.84 -4.78 -7.91
C ASN A 319 4.26 -4.20 -9.21
N ALA A 320 3.52 -5.00 -9.98
CA ALA A 320 2.92 -4.54 -11.22
C ALA A 320 1.85 -3.45 -11.01
N VAL A 321 1.00 -3.62 -10.00
CA VAL A 321 -0.02 -2.64 -9.65
C VAL A 321 0.61 -1.36 -9.11
N ALA A 322 1.64 -1.44 -8.26
CA ALA A 322 2.37 -0.28 -7.75
C ALA A 322 3.02 0.53 -8.87
N ASN A 323 3.67 -0.14 -9.82
CA ASN A 323 4.28 0.51 -10.98
C ASN A 323 3.25 1.20 -11.87
N TYR A 324 2.06 0.61 -12.02
CA TYR A 324 0.99 1.24 -12.78
C TYR A 324 0.43 2.48 -12.09
N VAL A 325 0.09 2.36 -10.81
CA VAL A 325 -0.43 3.48 -9.99
C VAL A 325 0.60 4.61 -9.93
N GLY A 326 1.87 4.27 -9.71
CA GLY A 326 2.96 5.25 -9.70
C GLY A 326 3.05 6.04 -11.00
N ARG A 327 2.99 5.37 -12.16
CA ARG A 327 2.98 6.03 -13.47
C ARG A 327 1.73 6.89 -13.65
N PHE A 328 0.55 6.34 -13.39
CA PHE A 328 -0.71 7.09 -13.52
C PHE A 328 -0.69 8.40 -12.74
N LEU A 329 -0.19 8.37 -11.50
CA LEU A 329 -0.11 9.55 -10.63
C LEU A 329 1.02 10.53 -11.01
N THR A 330 2.01 10.10 -11.79
CA THR A 330 3.14 10.96 -12.21
C THR A 330 3.01 11.45 -13.64
N GLU A 331 2.37 10.69 -14.55
CA GLU A 331 2.23 11.03 -15.96
C GLU A 331 0.99 11.88 -16.27
N ASN A 332 -0.04 11.85 -15.43
CA ASN A 332 -1.21 12.74 -15.53
C ASN A 332 -0.97 14.13 -14.90
N LYS A 333 0.28 14.59 -14.97
CA LYS A 333 0.72 15.94 -14.54
C LYS A 333 0.44 16.99 -15.61
#